data_a57b44b93e3835b37db964bb8044154c
#
_entry.id   a57b44b93e3835b37db964bb8044154c
#
_cell.length_a   1.000
_cell.length_b   1.000
_cell.length_c   1.000
_cell.angle_alpha   90.00
_cell.angle_beta   90.00
_cell.angle_gamma   90.00
#
_symmetry.space_group_name_H-M   'P 1'
#
loop_
_entity.id
_entity.type
_entity.pdbx_description
1 polymer ?
#
loop_
_entity_poly.entity_id
_entity_poly.type
_entity_poly.pdbx_seq_one_letter_code
_entity_poly.pdbx_strand_id
1 'polypeptide(L)'
;PEVVHTPRGKDMYRAFLFDVCKLSGAWTMKGFAEEAVEAIRSKVGQGRVICALSGGVDSSVAALLIHRAIGDRLTCIFVDNGVLRSGERGQVEQLFEGRFHVPLRTVDARKRFLDRLAGVTDPEKKRKIIGREFIAVFEEAARDIPDADFLAQGTLYPDVIESVSTKGPSATIKSHHNVGGLPEVMKLRLVEPLRELFKDEVRALGRELGLPEPMLMRHPFPGPGLAIRVLGEVTEERLELVRKADVIVQEEIRAAGLYGEVWQAFAVLLPVSSVGVMGDERTYESTAVVRAVTSVDGMTADWARLPNEVLARISSRVTNEVRGINRVVYDISSKPPATIEWE
;
A
#
# COMPACT_ATOMS: atom_id res chain seq x y z
N PRO A 1 -7.67 20.42 8.53
CA PRO A 1 -7.60 21.09 7.19
C PRO A 1 -7.24 22.56 7.34
N GLU A 2 -7.89 23.30 8.24
CA GLU A 2 -7.79 24.77 8.36
C GLU A 2 -6.36 25.23 8.69
N VAL A 3 -5.62 24.46 9.48
CA VAL A 3 -4.23 24.77 9.87
C VAL A 3 -3.29 24.79 8.67
N VAL A 4 -3.49 23.86 7.74
CA VAL A 4 -2.64 23.74 6.53
C VAL A 4 -2.94 24.88 5.54
N HIS A 5 -4.19 25.32 5.50
CA HIS A 5 -4.65 26.39 4.61
C HIS A 5 -4.52 27.79 5.22
N THR A 6 -4.19 27.89 6.52
CA THR A 6 -4.04 29.17 7.21
C THR A 6 -2.57 29.61 7.16
N PRO A 7 -2.25 30.81 6.61
CA PRO A 7 -0.91 31.38 6.72
C PRO A 7 -0.48 31.39 8.19
N ARG A 8 0.69 30.81 8.49
CA ARG A 8 1.21 30.68 9.86
C ARG A 8 0.33 29.85 10.84
N GLY A 9 -0.59 29.03 10.34
CA GLY A 9 -1.45 28.20 11.19
C GLY A 9 -0.69 27.29 12.16
N LYS A 10 0.41 26.71 11.72
CA LYS A 10 1.32 25.94 12.58
C LYS A 10 1.94 26.78 13.72
N ASP A 11 2.32 28.02 13.45
CA ASP A 11 2.90 28.90 14.47
C ASP A 11 1.85 29.28 15.52
N MET A 12 0.60 29.50 15.11
CA MET A 12 -0.50 29.78 16.02
C MET A 12 -0.76 28.61 16.98
N TYR A 13 -0.80 27.39 16.45
CA TYR A 13 -0.93 26.20 17.28
C TYR A 13 0.26 26.01 18.20
N ARG A 14 1.46 26.23 17.71
CA ARG A 14 2.68 26.13 18.51
C ARG A 14 2.65 27.10 19.70
N ALA A 15 2.32 28.36 19.44
CA ALA A 15 2.16 29.36 20.50
C ALA A 15 1.08 28.96 21.49
N PHE A 16 -0.08 28.51 21.03
CA PHE A 16 -1.14 28.04 21.91
C PHE A 16 -0.70 26.87 22.79
N LEU A 17 -0.12 25.82 22.20
CA LEU A 17 0.25 24.61 22.91
C LEU A 17 1.41 24.87 23.91
N PHE A 18 2.45 25.60 23.50
CA PHE A 18 3.63 25.76 24.33
C PHE A 18 3.60 27.02 25.19
N ASP A 19 3.10 28.15 24.64
CA ASP A 19 3.11 29.41 25.37
C ASP A 19 1.88 29.60 26.27
N VAL A 20 0.70 29.10 25.85
CA VAL A 20 -0.54 29.21 26.63
C VAL A 20 -0.75 27.96 27.48
N CYS A 21 -0.79 26.76 26.86
CA CYS A 21 -1.06 25.51 27.56
C CYS A 21 0.15 24.96 28.32
N LYS A 22 1.37 25.52 28.11
CA LYS A 22 2.62 25.10 28.78
C LYS A 22 2.93 23.61 28.60
N LEU A 23 2.56 23.01 27.47
CA LEU A 23 2.91 21.63 27.21
C LEU A 23 4.42 21.48 27.04
N SER A 24 4.97 20.40 27.58
CA SER A 24 6.43 20.15 27.58
C SER A 24 6.97 19.69 26.23
N GLY A 25 6.11 19.20 25.32
CA GLY A 25 6.55 18.59 24.07
C GLY A 25 7.38 17.31 24.26
N ALA A 26 7.25 16.64 25.40
CA ALA A 26 8.03 15.47 25.79
C ALA A 26 7.66 14.20 25.00
N TRP A 27 6.56 14.21 24.28
CA TRP A 27 6.14 13.07 23.47
C TRP A 27 7.10 12.89 22.27
N THR A 28 7.70 11.71 22.18
CA THR A 28 8.65 11.34 21.12
C THR A 28 8.33 9.98 20.57
N MET A 29 8.70 9.70 19.30
CA MET A 29 8.49 8.37 18.70
C MET A 29 9.24 7.27 19.45
N LYS A 30 10.40 7.57 20.02
CA LYS A 30 11.14 6.62 20.86
C LYS A 30 10.37 6.27 22.13
N GLY A 31 9.88 7.28 22.85
CA GLY A 31 9.05 7.08 24.05
C GLY A 31 7.77 6.30 23.72
N PHE A 32 7.08 6.70 22.64
CA PHE A 32 5.93 5.96 22.16
C PHE A 32 6.23 4.49 21.85
N ALA A 33 7.36 4.20 21.18
CA ALA A 33 7.77 2.83 20.88
C ALA A 33 7.99 1.99 22.15
N GLU A 34 8.60 2.56 23.18
CA GLU A 34 8.84 1.90 24.47
C GLU A 34 7.54 1.63 25.21
N GLU A 35 6.64 2.61 25.29
CA GLU A 35 5.31 2.47 25.90
C GLU A 35 4.44 1.45 25.15
N ALA A 36 4.42 1.50 23.82
CA ALA A 36 3.67 0.56 22.98
C ALA A 36 4.19 -0.88 23.13
N VAL A 37 5.50 -1.09 23.21
CA VAL A 37 6.11 -2.40 23.46
C VAL A 37 5.64 -2.97 24.79
N GLU A 38 5.62 -2.16 25.86
CA GLU A 38 5.16 -2.61 27.18
C GLU A 38 3.65 -2.90 27.21
N ALA A 39 2.85 -2.05 26.56
CA ALA A 39 1.42 -2.27 26.41
C ALA A 39 1.10 -3.57 25.63
N ILE A 40 1.86 -3.85 24.57
CA ILE A 40 1.73 -5.11 23.81
C ILE A 40 2.09 -6.30 24.70
N ARG A 41 3.20 -6.24 25.44
CA ARG A 41 3.62 -7.32 26.36
C ARG A 41 2.56 -7.62 27.41
N SER A 42 2.02 -6.57 28.02
CA SER A 42 0.97 -6.70 29.02
C SER A 42 -0.31 -7.31 28.44
N LYS A 43 -0.72 -6.85 27.24
CA LYS A 43 -1.94 -7.32 26.57
C LYS A 43 -1.84 -8.76 26.08
N VAL A 44 -0.72 -9.12 25.49
CA VAL A 44 -0.50 -10.45 24.89
C VAL A 44 -0.14 -11.49 25.96
N GLY A 45 0.59 -11.09 27.00
CA GLY A 45 1.06 -12.01 28.04
C GLY A 45 1.94 -13.11 27.42
N GLN A 46 1.55 -14.37 27.59
CA GLN A 46 2.22 -15.53 27.00
C GLN A 46 1.62 -15.99 25.67
N GLY A 47 0.59 -15.31 25.18
CA GLY A 47 -0.13 -15.66 23.96
C GLY A 47 0.70 -15.48 22.68
N ARG A 48 0.18 -15.99 21.57
CA ARG A 48 0.76 -15.87 20.23
C ARG A 48 -0.05 -14.89 19.37
N VAL A 49 0.66 -14.15 18.53
CA VAL A 49 0.08 -13.16 17.62
C VAL A 49 0.33 -13.59 16.18
N ILE A 50 -0.69 -13.54 15.35
CA ILE A 50 -0.54 -13.59 13.89
C ILE A 50 -0.75 -12.20 13.29
N CYS A 51 -0.03 -11.90 12.22
CA CYS A 51 -0.10 -10.61 11.53
C CYS A 51 -0.21 -10.82 10.03
N ALA A 52 -1.23 -10.24 9.40
CA ALA A 52 -1.28 -10.15 7.94
C ALA A 52 -0.29 -9.08 7.47
N LEU A 53 0.78 -9.50 6.82
CA LEU A 53 1.81 -8.62 6.30
C LEU A 53 1.51 -8.31 4.82
N SER A 54 1.07 -7.10 4.53
CA SER A 54 0.74 -6.68 3.16
C SER A 54 1.94 -6.13 2.38
N GLY A 55 3.12 -6.01 3.00
CA GLY A 55 4.26 -5.30 2.45
C GLY A 55 4.13 -3.76 2.48
N GLY A 56 3.02 -3.23 2.98
CA GLY A 56 2.82 -1.80 3.22
C GLY A 56 3.51 -1.32 4.50
N VAL A 57 3.71 0.00 4.62
CA VAL A 57 4.39 0.62 5.76
C VAL A 57 3.70 0.28 7.08
N ASP A 58 2.37 0.37 7.14
CA ASP A 58 1.61 0.23 8.39
C ASP A 58 1.70 -1.19 8.96
N SER A 59 1.44 -2.21 8.13
CA SER A 59 1.57 -3.61 8.53
C SER A 59 3.01 -3.95 8.94
N SER A 60 3.99 -3.33 8.28
CA SER A 60 5.41 -3.53 8.57
C SER A 60 5.82 -2.94 9.90
N VAL A 61 5.39 -1.70 10.19
CA VAL A 61 5.67 -1.03 11.48
C VAL A 61 4.96 -1.77 12.62
N ALA A 62 3.70 -2.17 12.43
CA ALA A 62 2.97 -2.95 13.41
C ALA A 62 3.67 -4.28 13.72
N ALA A 63 4.09 -5.03 12.68
CA ALA A 63 4.79 -6.30 12.84
C ALA A 63 6.11 -6.14 13.61
N LEU A 64 6.93 -5.14 13.25
CA LEU A 64 8.21 -4.91 13.94
C LEU A 64 8.02 -4.48 15.40
N LEU A 65 7.04 -3.64 15.68
CA LEU A 65 6.74 -3.20 17.04
C LEU A 65 6.30 -4.40 17.91
N ILE A 66 5.43 -5.25 17.36
CA ILE A 66 4.97 -6.47 18.05
C ILE A 66 6.14 -7.46 18.21
N HIS A 67 6.95 -7.67 17.18
CA HIS A 67 8.12 -8.55 17.27
C HIS A 67 9.11 -8.06 18.34
N ARG A 68 9.36 -6.75 18.43
CA ARG A 68 10.17 -6.16 19.51
C ARG A 68 9.60 -6.43 20.90
N ALA A 69 8.27 -6.53 21.01
CA ALA A 69 7.59 -6.79 22.28
C ALA A 69 7.63 -8.27 22.69
N ILE A 70 7.35 -9.19 21.76
CA ILE A 70 7.07 -10.60 22.07
C ILE A 70 7.98 -11.61 21.34
N GLY A 71 8.88 -11.15 20.46
CA GLY A 71 9.82 -12.01 19.72
C GLY A 71 9.11 -13.02 18.83
N ASP A 72 9.59 -14.27 18.85
CA ASP A 72 9.13 -15.38 18.01
C ASP A 72 7.68 -15.84 18.28
N ARG A 73 7.01 -15.23 19.24
CA ARG A 73 5.57 -15.43 19.45
C ARG A 73 4.69 -14.66 18.46
N LEU A 74 5.29 -13.81 17.64
CA LEU A 74 4.67 -13.25 16.44
C LEU A 74 4.95 -14.18 15.25
N THR A 75 3.93 -14.48 14.44
CA THR A 75 4.09 -15.05 13.10
C THR A 75 3.41 -14.15 12.09
N CYS A 76 4.18 -13.64 11.14
CA CYS A 76 3.65 -12.88 10.00
C CYS A 76 3.25 -13.83 8.88
N ILE A 77 2.12 -13.54 8.23
CA ILE A 77 1.65 -14.27 7.04
C ILE A 77 1.65 -13.27 5.88
N PHE A 78 2.44 -13.56 4.86
CA PHE A 78 2.48 -12.81 3.61
C PHE A 78 1.86 -13.64 2.49
N VAL A 79 0.86 -13.08 1.82
CA VAL A 79 0.14 -13.76 0.72
C VAL A 79 0.61 -13.17 -0.61
N ASP A 80 1.30 -13.99 -1.40
CA ASP A 80 1.56 -13.67 -2.81
C ASP A 80 0.31 -14.01 -3.63
N ASN A 81 -0.44 -12.97 -3.94
CA ASN A 81 -1.70 -13.06 -4.67
C ASN A 81 -1.54 -12.93 -6.20
N GLY A 82 -0.31 -12.86 -6.71
CA GLY A 82 -0.02 -12.73 -8.13
C GLY A 82 -0.25 -11.35 -8.74
N VAL A 83 -0.81 -10.40 -7.98
CA VAL A 83 -1.04 -9.02 -8.44
C VAL A 83 -0.12 -7.99 -7.76
N LEU A 84 0.97 -8.48 -7.19
CA LEU A 84 2.02 -7.67 -6.57
C LEU A 84 2.90 -6.98 -7.62
N ARG A 85 3.60 -5.92 -7.20
CA ARG A 85 4.65 -5.28 -7.99
C ARG A 85 5.82 -6.25 -8.22
N SER A 86 6.64 -5.92 -9.21
CA SER A 86 7.88 -6.67 -9.49
C SER A 86 8.78 -6.72 -8.25
N GLY A 87 9.26 -7.92 -7.90
CA GLY A 87 10.21 -8.15 -6.80
C GLY A 87 9.66 -7.91 -5.38
N GLU A 88 8.38 -7.57 -5.22
CA GLU A 88 7.81 -7.22 -3.91
C GLU A 88 7.89 -8.35 -2.89
N ARG A 89 7.58 -9.59 -3.30
CA ARG A 89 7.71 -10.79 -2.47
C ARG A 89 9.14 -10.94 -1.92
N GLY A 90 10.15 -10.93 -2.81
CA GLY A 90 11.54 -11.07 -2.40
C GLY A 90 12.02 -9.95 -1.46
N GLN A 91 11.53 -8.71 -1.68
CA GLN A 91 11.85 -7.58 -0.80
C GLN A 91 11.27 -7.79 0.61
N VAL A 92 10.04 -8.30 0.72
CA VAL A 92 9.41 -8.60 2.01
C VAL A 92 10.16 -9.74 2.73
N GLU A 93 10.43 -10.84 2.04
CA GLU A 93 11.18 -11.98 2.59
C GLU A 93 12.57 -11.55 3.08
N GLN A 94 13.34 -10.84 2.25
CA GLN A 94 14.67 -10.35 2.62
C GLN A 94 14.63 -9.40 3.82
N LEU A 95 13.62 -8.54 3.91
CA LEU A 95 13.51 -7.58 4.99
C LEU A 95 13.11 -8.25 6.30
N PHE A 96 12.05 -9.05 6.31
CA PHE A 96 11.49 -9.60 7.54
C PHE A 96 12.26 -10.82 8.03
N GLU A 97 12.52 -11.81 7.18
CA GLU A 97 13.31 -12.99 7.57
C GLU A 97 14.80 -12.68 7.61
N GLY A 98 15.33 -12.02 6.57
CA GLY A 98 16.77 -11.81 6.42
C GLY A 98 17.34 -10.76 7.38
N ARG A 99 16.68 -9.60 7.53
CA ARG A 99 17.22 -8.49 8.32
C ARG A 99 16.67 -8.42 9.74
N PHE A 100 15.36 -8.57 9.90
CA PHE A 100 14.70 -8.41 11.19
C PHE A 100 14.46 -9.72 11.93
N HIS A 101 14.67 -10.86 11.27
CA HIS A 101 14.47 -12.20 11.82
C HIS A 101 13.07 -12.40 12.40
N VAL A 102 12.07 -11.80 11.76
CA VAL A 102 10.66 -11.98 12.13
C VAL A 102 10.16 -13.27 11.51
N PRO A 103 9.54 -14.17 12.29
CA PRO A 103 8.91 -15.36 11.73
C PRO A 103 7.90 -15.02 10.65
N LEU A 104 8.18 -15.41 9.41
CA LEU A 104 7.38 -15.13 8.23
C LEU A 104 6.93 -16.42 7.56
N ARG A 105 5.64 -16.50 7.26
CA ARG A 105 5.06 -17.56 6.43
C ARG A 105 4.60 -16.94 5.12
N THR A 106 5.31 -17.24 4.04
CA THR A 106 4.89 -16.83 2.69
C THR A 106 3.96 -17.88 2.09
N VAL A 107 2.80 -17.45 1.61
CA VAL A 107 1.80 -18.30 0.94
C VAL A 107 1.74 -17.92 -0.52
N ASP A 108 2.10 -18.85 -1.41
CA ASP A 108 1.92 -18.68 -2.86
C ASP A 108 0.48 -19.02 -3.25
N ALA A 109 -0.31 -18.00 -3.50
CA ALA A 109 -1.70 -18.14 -3.89
C ALA A 109 -1.96 -17.59 -5.32
N ARG A 110 -0.91 -17.29 -6.10
CA ARG A 110 -1.00 -16.63 -7.42
C ARG A 110 -2.01 -17.31 -8.34
N LYS A 111 -1.90 -18.62 -8.51
CA LYS A 111 -2.81 -19.38 -9.36
C LYS A 111 -4.26 -19.26 -8.90
N ARG A 112 -4.51 -19.37 -7.60
CA ARG A 112 -5.86 -19.28 -7.00
C ARG A 112 -6.52 -17.94 -7.28
N PHE A 113 -5.78 -16.83 -7.11
CA PHE A 113 -6.31 -15.49 -7.39
C PHE A 113 -6.58 -15.29 -8.89
N LEU A 114 -5.65 -15.69 -9.75
CA LEU A 114 -5.81 -15.56 -11.20
C LEU A 114 -6.98 -16.41 -11.73
N ASP A 115 -7.14 -17.62 -11.26
CA ASP A 115 -8.29 -18.48 -11.63
C ASP A 115 -9.64 -17.82 -11.25
N ARG A 116 -9.69 -17.11 -10.09
CA ARG A 116 -10.90 -16.39 -9.65
C ARG A 116 -11.16 -15.09 -10.40
N LEU A 117 -10.11 -14.48 -10.95
CA LEU A 117 -10.20 -13.25 -11.73
C LEU A 117 -10.44 -13.50 -13.23
N ALA A 118 -10.34 -14.75 -13.70
CA ALA A 118 -10.54 -15.09 -15.09
C ALA A 118 -11.92 -14.62 -15.59
N GLY A 119 -11.94 -13.88 -16.71
CA GLY A 119 -13.15 -13.30 -17.30
C GLY A 119 -13.77 -12.13 -16.54
N VAL A 120 -13.18 -11.69 -15.42
CA VAL A 120 -13.69 -10.57 -14.61
C VAL A 120 -13.12 -9.25 -15.11
N THR A 121 -13.99 -8.38 -15.61
CA THR A 121 -13.62 -7.05 -16.14
C THR A 121 -14.11 -5.89 -15.29
N ASP A 122 -15.10 -6.11 -14.44
CA ASP A 122 -15.69 -5.10 -13.56
C ASP A 122 -14.77 -4.80 -12.36
N PRO A 123 -14.39 -3.54 -12.12
CA PRO A 123 -13.43 -3.18 -11.08
C PRO A 123 -13.90 -3.55 -9.66
N GLU A 124 -15.18 -3.35 -9.37
CA GLU A 124 -15.71 -3.64 -8.04
C GLU A 124 -15.79 -5.15 -7.79
N LYS A 125 -16.07 -5.95 -8.83
CA LYS A 125 -15.99 -7.41 -8.74
C LYS A 125 -14.55 -7.86 -8.50
N LYS A 126 -13.57 -7.29 -9.22
CA LYS A 126 -12.14 -7.58 -8.96
C LYS A 126 -11.77 -7.33 -7.50
N ARG A 127 -12.12 -6.14 -6.98
CA ARG A 127 -11.85 -5.77 -5.57
C ARG A 127 -12.47 -6.75 -4.58
N LYS A 128 -13.75 -7.11 -4.77
CA LYS A 128 -14.48 -8.05 -3.91
C LYS A 128 -13.90 -9.46 -3.94
N ILE A 129 -13.53 -9.94 -5.13
CA ILE A 129 -12.91 -11.27 -5.29
C ILE A 129 -11.57 -11.29 -4.57
N ILE A 130 -10.70 -10.31 -4.82
CA ILE A 130 -9.36 -10.24 -4.22
C ILE A 130 -9.47 -10.14 -2.69
N GLY A 131 -10.33 -9.30 -2.17
CA GLY A 131 -10.54 -9.17 -0.72
C GLY A 131 -11.02 -10.48 -0.09
N ARG A 132 -12.02 -11.15 -0.69
CA ARG A 132 -12.54 -12.41 -0.19
C ARG A 132 -11.49 -13.54 -0.23
N GLU A 133 -10.79 -13.68 -1.35
CA GLU A 133 -9.77 -14.72 -1.49
C GLU A 133 -8.58 -14.47 -0.56
N PHE A 134 -8.22 -13.20 -0.34
CA PHE A 134 -7.16 -12.86 0.63
C PHE A 134 -7.53 -13.33 2.04
N ILE A 135 -8.75 -13.04 2.47
CA ILE A 135 -9.27 -13.48 3.77
C ILE A 135 -9.23 -15.02 3.86
N ALA A 136 -9.75 -15.72 2.86
CA ALA A 136 -9.80 -17.18 2.86
C ALA A 136 -8.39 -17.81 2.92
N VAL A 137 -7.44 -17.31 2.12
CA VAL A 137 -6.05 -17.80 2.13
C VAL A 137 -5.37 -17.50 3.46
N PHE A 138 -5.60 -16.31 4.01
CA PHE A 138 -5.07 -15.94 5.32
C PHE A 138 -5.60 -16.83 6.42
N GLU A 139 -6.90 -17.10 6.47
CA GLU A 139 -7.53 -17.99 7.45
C GLU A 139 -6.99 -19.42 7.35
N GLU A 140 -6.84 -19.95 6.13
CA GLU A 140 -6.27 -21.28 5.89
C GLU A 140 -4.83 -21.34 6.45
N ALA A 141 -4.00 -20.34 6.13
CA ALA A 141 -2.64 -20.27 6.63
C ALA A 141 -2.57 -20.11 8.16
N ALA A 142 -3.47 -19.33 8.73
CA ALA A 142 -3.51 -19.09 10.16
C ALA A 142 -3.93 -20.32 10.98
N ARG A 143 -4.78 -21.20 10.45
CA ARG A 143 -5.20 -22.44 11.12
C ARG A 143 -4.04 -23.39 11.39
N ASP A 144 -3.00 -23.34 10.56
CA ASP A 144 -1.81 -24.16 10.74
C ASP A 144 -0.83 -23.60 11.79
N ILE A 145 -1.12 -22.41 12.35
CA ILE A 145 -0.33 -21.81 13.42
C ILE A 145 -0.99 -22.17 14.75
N PRO A 146 -0.38 -23.05 15.53
CA PRO A 146 -0.99 -23.50 16.78
C PRO A 146 -1.06 -22.34 17.79
N ASP A 147 -2.10 -22.34 18.59
CA ASP A 147 -2.27 -21.46 19.75
C ASP A 147 -2.18 -19.96 19.43
N ALA A 148 -2.66 -19.55 18.24
CA ALA A 148 -2.83 -18.13 17.93
C ALA A 148 -4.00 -17.55 18.72
N ASP A 149 -3.73 -16.60 19.61
CA ASP A 149 -4.71 -15.93 20.46
C ASP A 149 -5.12 -14.55 19.94
N PHE A 150 -4.23 -13.94 19.16
CA PHE A 150 -4.37 -12.56 18.75
C PHE A 150 -4.11 -12.37 17.26
N LEU A 151 -4.84 -11.41 16.67
CA LEU A 151 -4.62 -10.88 15.32
C LEU A 151 -4.09 -9.45 15.40
N ALA A 152 -2.94 -9.20 14.80
CA ALA A 152 -2.39 -7.87 14.66
C ALA A 152 -2.98 -7.14 13.44
N GLN A 153 -3.37 -5.89 13.63
CA GLN A 153 -3.83 -5.00 12.56
C GLN A 153 -3.08 -3.67 12.61
N GLY A 154 -2.73 -3.15 11.44
CA GLY A 154 -2.10 -1.85 11.26
C GLY A 154 -3.11 -0.70 11.15
N THR A 155 -4.20 -0.74 11.91
CA THR A 155 -5.23 0.31 11.96
C THR A 155 -4.61 1.62 12.41
N LEU A 156 -4.89 2.71 11.70
CA LEU A 156 -4.43 4.06 12.03
C LEU A 156 -5.56 4.91 12.61
N TYR A 157 -5.21 6.04 13.23
CA TYR A 157 -6.19 6.95 13.82
C TYR A 157 -7.23 7.48 12.80
N PRO A 158 -6.88 7.86 11.56
CA PRO A 158 -7.87 8.21 10.53
C PRO A 158 -8.87 7.09 10.25
N ASP A 159 -8.46 5.81 10.23
CA ASP A 159 -9.35 4.67 10.00
C ASP A 159 -10.39 4.55 11.14
N VAL A 160 -9.97 4.86 12.38
CA VAL A 160 -10.85 4.85 13.55
C VAL A 160 -11.92 5.93 13.44
N ILE A 161 -11.54 7.17 13.08
CA ILE A 161 -12.46 8.30 12.94
C ILE A 161 -13.48 8.01 11.82
N GLU A 162 -13.03 7.49 10.71
CA GLU A 162 -13.89 7.16 9.56
C GLU A 162 -14.87 6.03 9.86
N SER A 163 -14.48 5.06 10.70
CA SER A 163 -15.34 3.95 11.11
C SER A 163 -16.48 4.37 12.05
N VAL A 164 -16.30 5.45 12.82
CA VAL A 164 -17.29 5.96 13.77
C VAL A 164 -18.36 6.84 13.10
N SER A 165 -18.11 7.36 11.90
CA SER A 165 -19.02 8.28 11.18
C SER A 165 -20.18 7.58 10.44
N THR A 166 -20.69 6.46 10.91
CA THR A 166 -21.73 5.61 10.28
C THR A 166 -23.15 6.19 10.24
N LYS A 167 -23.34 7.50 10.41
CA LYS A 167 -24.66 8.16 10.33
C LYS A 167 -24.67 9.32 9.32
N GLY A 168 -24.44 9.03 8.04
CA GLY A 168 -24.57 10.03 6.96
C GLY A 168 -24.48 9.41 5.57
N PRO A 169 -24.89 10.12 4.51
CA PRO A 169 -24.87 9.61 3.13
C PRO A 169 -23.47 9.27 2.58
N SER A 170 -22.40 9.61 3.29
CA SER A 170 -21.02 9.26 2.96
C SER A 170 -20.56 7.89 3.51
N ALA A 171 -21.42 7.15 4.19
CA ALA A 171 -21.11 5.87 4.86
C ALA A 171 -20.76 4.71 3.93
N THR A 172 -20.77 4.91 2.61
CA THR A 172 -20.64 3.83 1.62
C THR A 172 -19.23 3.70 1.02
N ILE A 173 -18.26 4.53 1.41
CA ILE A 173 -17.02 4.68 0.65
C ILE A 173 -15.87 3.77 1.13
N LYS A 174 -15.87 3.24 2.34
CA LYS A 174 -14.71 2.49 2.87
C LYS A 174 -15.04 1.20 3.65
N SER A 175 -15.77 0.28 3.03
CA SER A 175 -15.90 -1.10 3.54
C SER A 175 -14.67 -1.99 3.25
N HIS A 176 -13.63 -1.47 2.62
CA HIS A 176 -12.56 -2.27 2.00
C HIS A 176 -11.23 -2.33 2.77
N HIS A 177 -11.07 -1.56 3.83
CA HIS A 177 -9.83 -1.55 4.64
C HIS A 177 -9.91 -2.35 5.94
N ASN A 178 -11.07 -2.80 6.34
CA ASN A 178 -11.23 -3.60 7.54
C ASN A 178 -11.38 -5.08 7.19
N VAL A 179 -10.41 -5.86 7.60
CA VAL A 179 -10.50 -7.31 7.79
C VAL A 179 -11.45 -7.62 8.99
N GLY A 180 -12.49 -6.81 9.15
CA GLY A 180 -13.37 -6.78 10.32
C GLY A 180 -14.14 -8.07 10.61
N GLY A 181 -14.24 -9.00 9.64
CA GLY A 181 -14.83 -10.32 9.84
C GLY A 181 -13.87 -11.39 10.36
N LEU A 182 -12.55 -11.23 10.18
CA LEU A 182 -11.55 -12.24 10.59
C LEU A 182 -11.54 -12.54 12.09
N PRO A 183 -11.54 -11.53 12.99
CA PRO A 183 -11.52 -11.79 14.43
C PRO A 183 -12.72 -12.59 14.92
N GLU A 184 -13.91 -12.36 14.35
CA GLU A 184 -15.13 -13.05 14.73
C GLU A 184 -15.12 -14.52 14.32
N VAL A 185 -14.68 -14.79 13.06
CA VAL A 185 -14.59 -16.16 12.53
C VAL A 185 -13.52 -16.98 13.26
N MET A 186 -12.36 -16.37 13.53
CA MET A 186 -11.24 -17.05 14.17
C MET A 186 -11.25 -16.95 15.71
N LYS A 187 -12.16 -16.18 16.30
CA LYS A 187 -12.21 -15.89 17.74
C LYS A 187 -10.93 -15.29 18.31
N LEU A 188 -10.19 -14.52 17.49
CA LEU A 188 -8.94 -13.87 17.87
C LEU A 188 -9.19 -12.51 18.50
N ARG A 189 -8.38 -12.15 19.49
CA ARG A 189 -8.35 -10.82 20.07
C ARG A 189 -7.47 -9.90 19.24
N LEU A 190 -7.88 -8.64 19.06
CA LEU A 190 -7.13 -7.68 18.25
C LEU A 190 -5.95 -7.07 19.01
N VAL A 191 -4.83 -6.85 18.29
CA VAL A 191 -3.70 -6.01 18.72
C VAL A 191 -3.50 -4.93 17.64
N GLU A 192 -3.77 -3.68 17.98
CA GLU A 192 -3.74 -2.53 17.06
C GLU A 192 -2.76 -1.47 17.59
N PRO A 193 -1.46 -1.68 17.44
CA PRO A 193 -0.46 -0.83 18.10
C PRO A 193 -0.32 0.58 17.50
N LEU A 194 -0.90 0.84 16.32
CA LEU A 194 -0.80 2.11 15.60
C LEU A 194 -2.10 2.93 15.65
N ARG A 195 -3.09 2.50 16.42
CA ARG A 195 -4.45 3.04 16.42
C ARG A 195 -4.55 4.54 16.77
N GLU A 196 -3.56 5.07 17.45
CA GLU A 196 -3.51 6.48 17.87
C GLU A 196 -2.59 7.34 16.98
N LEU A 197 -1.98 6.75 15.96
CA LEU A 197 -1.00 7.42 15.12
C LEU A 197 -1.57 7.85 13.77
N PHE A 198 -1.08 8.99 13.27
CA PHE A 198 -1.24 9.41 11.90
C PHE A 198 -0.14 8.80 11.01
N LYS A 199 -0.33 8.86 9.70
CA LYS A 199 0.56 8.22 8.71
C LYS A 199 2.00 8.71 8.75
N ASP A 200 2.22 9.98 8.98
CA ASP A 200 3.54 10.58 9.13
C ASP A 200 4.24 10.13 10.42
N GLU A 201 3.50 9.97 11.50
CA GLU A 201 3.98 9.41 12.77
C GLU A 201 4.35 7.94 12.62
N VAL A 202 3.56 7.16 11.90
CA VAL A 202 3.89 5.75 11.59
C VAL A 202 5.20 5.66 10.79
N ARG A 203 5.43 6.56 9.84
CA ARG A 203 6.71 6.62 9.13
C ARG A 203 7.87 6.99 10.05
N ALA A 204 7.65 7.94 10.97
CA ALA A 204 8.65 8.33 11.95
C ALA A 204 8.96 7.18 12.91
N LEU A 205 7.95 6.46 13.39
CA LEU A 205 8.10 5.24 14.18
C LEU A 205 8.83 4.14 13.41
N GLY A 206 8.54 3.98 12.12
CA GLY A 206 9.25 3.04 11.26
C GLY A 206 10.75 3.32 11.16
N ARG A 207 11.16 4.61 11.11
CA ARG A 207 12.58 4.99 11.17
C ARG A 207 13.21 4.61 12.50
N GLU A 208 12.52 4.85 13.60
CA GLU A 208 12.97 4.48 14.95
C GLU A 208 13.13 2.96 15.11
N LEU A 209 12.29 2.19 14.43
CA LEU A 209 12.37 0.73 14.38
C LEU A 209 13.41 0.18 13.37
N GLY A 210 14.06 1.06 12.60
CA GLY A 210 15.12 0.72 11.65
C GLY A 210 14.65 0.25 10.28
N LEU A 211 13.39 0.56 9.89
CA LEU A 211 12.92 0.32 8.52
C LEU A 211 13.71 1.19 7.51
N PRO A 212 14.08 0.62 6.36
CA PRO A 212 14.80 1.39 5.34
C PRO A 212 13.95 2.51 4.76
N GLU A 213 14.55 3.67 4.51
CA GLU A 213 13.87 4.84 3.95
C GLU A 213 13.12 4.55 2.62
N PRO A 214 13.67 3.74 1.69
CA PRO A 214 12.95 3.38 0.46
C PRO A 214 11.61 2.67 0.71
N MET A 215 11.47 1.96 1.82
CA MET A 215 10.22 1.32 2.22
C MET A 215 9.25 2.32 2.84
N LEU A 216 9.74 3.19 3.72
CA LEU A 216 8.93 4.20 4.41
C LEU A 216 8.37 5.25 3.45
N MET A 217 9.14 5.61 2.42
CA MET A 217 8.76 6.58 1.40
C MET A 217 8.07 5.97 0.19
N ARG A 218 7.70 4.70 0.25
CA ARG A 218 7.00 4.02 -0.84
C ARG A 218 5.70 4.74 -1.19
N HIS A 219 5.47 4.93 -2.50
CA HIS A 219 4.18 5.40 -2.99
C HIS A 219 3.06 4.43 -2.56
N PRO A 220 1.85 4.93 -2.28
CA PRO A 220 0.72 4.10 -1.96
C PRO A 220 0.52 2.99 -3.01
N PHE A 221 0.10 1.82 -2.55
CA PHE A 221 -0.25 0.70 -3.42
C PHE A 221 -1.58 0.13 -2.95
N PRO A 222 -2.55 0.01 -3.84
CA PRO A 222 -3.90 -0.40 -3.45
C PRO A 222 -3.95 -1.87 -3.06
N GLY A 223 -4.88 -2.23 -2.18
CA GLY A 223 -5.07 -3.63 -1.75
C GLY A 223 -5.30 -4.62 -2.89
N PRO A 224 -6.08 -4.29 -3.95
CA PRO A 224 -6.23 -5.14 -5.13
C PRO A 224 -4.97 -5.23 -6.02
N GLY A 225 -3.91 -4.52 -5.69
CA GLY A 225 -2.65 -4.56 -6.42
C GLY A 225 -2.76 -4.12 -7.87
N LEU A 226 -1.99 -4.77 -8.74
CA LEU A 226 -1.98 -4.48 -10.17
C LEU A 226 -3.28 -4.86 -10.89
N ALA A 227 -4.18 -5.64 -10.27
CA ALA A 227 -5.44 -6.03 -10.89
C ALA A 227 -6.30 -4.84 -11.32
N ILE A 228 -6.25 -3.72 -10.57
CA ILE A 228 -6.96 -2.47 -10.90
C ILE A 228 -6.13 -1.50 -11.75
N ARG A 229 -4.95 -1.92 -12.18
CA ARG A 229 -4.10 -1.23 -13.15
C ARG A 229 -4.03 -1.96 -14.48
N VAL A 230 -4.68 -3.11 -14.58
CA VAL A 230 -4.97 -3.83 -15.82
C VAL A 230 -6.46 -3.66 -16.10
N LEU A 231 -6.82 -2.68 -16.94
CA LEU A 231 -8.21 -2.44 -17.30
C LEU A 231 -8.78 -3.61 -18.13
N GLY A 232 -9.98 -4.05 -17.79
CA GLY A 232 -10.57 -5.25 -18.39
C GLY A 232 -10.09 -6.52 -17.71
N GLU A 233 -9.95 -7.62 -18.46
CA GLU A 233 -9.57 -8.91 -17.90
C GLU A 233 -8.13 -8.94 -17.37
N VAL A 234 -7.93 -9.57 -16.22
CA VAL A 234 -6.62 -9.76 -15.59
C VAL A 234 -6.05 -11.11 -16.00
N THR A 235 -4.96 -11.10 -16.76
CA THR A 235 -4.20 -12.30 -17.14
C THR A 235 -2.74 -12.18 -16.71
N GLU A 236 -2.04 -13.29 -16.57
CA GLU A 236 -0.60 -13.30 -16.22
C GLU A 236 0.21 -12.47 -17.22
N GLU A 237 -0.07 -12.63 -18.52
CA GLU A 237 0.60 -11.88 -19.59
C GLU A 237 0.40 -10.36 -19.41
N ARG A 238 -0.82 -9.92 -19.18
CA ARG A 238 -1.15 -8.49 -19.01
C ARG A 238 -0.57 -7.91 -17.71
N LEU A 239 -0.55 -8.71 -16.65
CA LEU A 239 0.13 -8.34 -15.40
C LEU A 239 1.63 -8.17 -15.62
N GLU A 240 2.25 -9.03 -16.40
CA GLU A 240 3.68 -8.94 -16.69
C GLU A 240 4.02 -7.68 -17.50
N LEU A 241 3.17 -7.30 -18.46
CA LEU A 241 3.32 -6.04 -19.20
C LEU A 241 3.27 -4.83 -18.27
N VAL A 242 2.25 -4.74 -17.42
CA VAL A 242 2.12 -3.61 -16.50
C VAL A 242 3.22 -3.58 -15.45
N ARG A 243 3.70 -4.73 -14.95
CA ARG A 243 4.85 -4.81 -14.03
C ARG A 243 6.11 -4.21 -14.64
N LYS A 244 6.45 -4.62 -15.86
CA LYS A 244 7.63 -4.10 -16.57
C LYS A 244 7.53 -2.61 -16.83
N ALA A 245 6.37 -2.15 -17.30
CA ALA A 245 6.13 -0.73 -17.53
C ALA A 245 6.20 0.08 -16.21
N ASP A 246 5.63 -0.45 -15.12
CA ASP A 246 5.68 0.21 -13.80
C ASP A 246 7.11 0.33 -13.25
N VAL A 247 7.95 -0.69 -13.44
CA VAL A 247 9.37 -0.65 -13.06
C VAL A 247 10.07 0.52 -13.76
N ILE A 248 9.88 0.67 -15.06
CA ILE A 248 10.49 1.76 -15.84
C ILE A 248 10.00 3.13 -15.36
N VAL A 249 8.68 3.28 -15.12
CA VAL A 249 8.13 4.52 -14.58
C VAL A 249 8.76 4.87 -13.23
N GLN A 250 8.88 3.91 -12.32
CA GLN A 250 9.47 4.11 -11.01
C GLN A 250 10.96 4.46 -11.08
N GLU A 251 11.71 3.83 -11.97
CA GLU A 251 13.14 4.07 -12.19
C GLU A 251 13.40 5.48 -12.72
N GLU A 252 12.66 5.90 -13.76
CA GLU A 252 12.84 7.21 -14.36
C GLU A 252 12.45 8.37 -13.43
N ILE A 253 11.40 8.21 -12.65
CA ILE A 253 10.98 9.21 -11.65
C ILE A 253 12.03 9.31 -10.53
N ARG A 254 12.61 8.18 -10.07
CA ARG A 254 13.70 8.20 -9.10
C ARG A 254 14.97 8.81 -9.66
N ALA A 255 15.36 8.42 -10.87
CA ALA A 255 16.56 8.96 -11.53
C ALA A 255 16.47 10.47 -11.75
N ALA A 256 15.26 11.00 -11.94
CA ALA A 256 15.00 12.44 -12.03
C ALA A 256 14.94 13.15 -10.67
N GLY A 257 15.04 12.45 -9.53
CA GLY A 257 14.92 13.03 -8.20
C GLY A 257 13.50 13.41 -7.79
N LEU A 258 12.48 13.05 -8.58
CA LEU A 258 11.09 13.49 -8.41
C LEU A 258 10.24 12.58 -7.53
N TYR A 259 10.80 11.46 -7.07
CA TYR A 259 10.03 10.43 -6.34
C TYR A 259 9.39 10.96 -5.05
N GLY A 260 10.05 11.86 -4.34
CA GLY A 260 9.54 12.48 -3.11
C GLY A 260 8.55 13.65 -3.37
N GLU A 261 8.54 14.21 -4.58
CA GLU A 261 7.65 15.32 -4.95
C GLU A 261 6.30 14.82 -5.49
N VAL A 262 6.28 13.60 -6.03
CA VAL A 262 5.08 12.94 -6.56
C VAL A 262 4.44 12.11 -5.46
N TRP A 263 3.15 12.32 -5.21
CA TRP A 263 2.38 11.52 -4.24
C TRP A 263 2.30 10.05 -4.63
N GLN A 264 1.99 9.80 -5.91
CA GLN A 264 1.88 8.47 -6.48
C GLN A 264 2.14 8.52 -7.97
N ALA A 265 2.95 7.56 -8.48
CA ALA A 265 3.14 7.37 -9.91
C ALA A 265 3.13 5.88 -10.23
N PHE A 266 2.53 5.51 -11.37
CA PHE A 266 2.39 4.12 -11.80
C PHE A 266 2.03 4.01 -13.28
N ALA A 267 2.18 2.77 -13.79
CA ALA A 267 1.69 2.39 -15.10
C ALA A 267 0.31 1.72 -15.02
N VAL A 268 -0.50 1.94 -16.05
CA VAL A 268 -1.80 1.28 -16.27
C VAL A 268 -1.82 0.67 -17.65
N LEU A 269 -2.37 -0.53 -17.82
CA LEU A 269 -2.51 -1.20 -19.10
C LEU A 269 -3.96 -1.09 -19.60
N LEU A 270 -4.13 -0.47 -20.76
CA LEU A 270 -5.46 -0.34 -21.38
C LEU A 270 -5.87 -1.63 -22.11
N PRO A 271 -7.20 -1.88 -22.24
CA PRO A 271 -7.72 -3.03 -22.98
C PRO A 271 -7.81 -2.75 -24.48
N VAL A 272 -6.97 -1.86 -25.00
CA VAL A 272 -6.96 -1.48 -26.42
C VAL A 272 -5.60 -1.74 -27.02
N SER A 273 -5.59 -2.22 -28.24
CA SER A 273 -4.39 -2.34 -29.06
C SER A 273 -4.31 -1.16 -30.04
N SER A 274 -3.13 -0.61 -30.19
CA SER A 274 -2.86 0.45 -31.14
C SER A 274 -1.95 -0.03 -32.27
N VAL A 275 -2.09 0.58 -33.43
CA VAL A 275 -1.19 0.33 -34.56
C VAL A 275 0.18 0.94 -34.24
N GLY A 276 1.22 0.15 -34.39
CA GLY A 276 2.62 0.58 -34.35
C GLY A 276 3.38 0.14 -35.60
N VAL A 277 4.59 0.62 -35.74
CA VAL A 277 5.55 0.20 -36.75
C VAL A 277 6.84 -0.17 -36.04
N MET A 278 7.29 -1.41 -36.21
CA MET A 278 8.58 -1.88 -35.72
C MET A 278 9.35 -2.47 -36.88
N GLY A 279 10.43 -1.78 -37.30
CA GLY A 279 11.09 -2.07 -38.54
C GLY A 279 10.17 -1.84 -39.74
N ASP A 280 10.03 -2.83 -40.61
CA ASP A 280 9.16 -2.76 -41.79
C ASP A 280 7.76 -3.37 -41.58
N GLU A 281 7.44 -3.81 -40.35
CA GLU A 281 6.18 -4.50 -40.05
C GLU A 281 5.22 -3.62 -39.22
N ARG A 282 3.93 -3.77 -39.49
CA ARG A 282 2.87 -3.20 -38.63
C ARG A 282 2.65 -4.12 -37.42
N THR A 283 2.62 -3.53 -36.25
CA THR A 283 2.29 -4.22 -34.99
C THR A 283 0.96 -3.74 -34.44
N TYR A 284 0.27 -4.62 -33.69
CA TYR A 284 -0.93 -4.30 -32.93
C TYR A 284 -0.69 -4.71 -31.49
N GLU A 285 -0.28 -3.74 -30.69
CA GLU A 285 0.14 -3.98 -29.31
C GLU A 285 -0.60 -3.06 -28.33
N SER A 286 -0.48 -3.36 -27.05
CA SER A 286 -1.17 -2.66 -25.98
C SER A 286 -0.70 -1.21 -25.83
N THR A 287 -1.58 -0.40 -25.27
CA THR A 287 -1.27 0.98 -24.85
C THR A 287 -1.10 1.02 -23.33
N ALA A 288 0.01 1.59 -22.86
CA ALA A 288 0.24 1.90 -21.45
C ALA A 288 -0.08 3.36 -21.15
N VAL A 289 -0.67 3.61 -20.00
CA VAL A 289 -0.84 4.96 -19.44
C VAL A 289 0.18 5.15 -18.32
N VAL A 290 0.81 6.30 -18.29
CA VAL A 290 1.55 6.78 -17.13
C VAL A 290 0.62 7.70 -16.34
N ARG A 291 0.38 7.36 -15.09
CA ARG A 291 -0.34 8.20 -14.13
C ARG A 291 0.63 8.68 -13.07
N ALA A 292 0.77 10.00 -12.91
CA ALA A 292 1.52 10.59 -11.81
C ALA A 292 0.73 11.77 -11.25
N VAL A 293 0.59 11.82 -9.94
CA VAL A 293 -0.23 12.83 -9.25
C VAL A 293 0.53 13.45 -8.08
N THR A 294 0.22 14.71 -7.81
CA THR A 294 0.57 15.41 -6.58
C THR A 294 -0.67 15.52 -5.71
N SER A 295 -0.52 15.33 -4.41
CA SER A 295 -1.58 15.44 -3.42
C SER A 295 -0.98 15.71 -2.05
N VAL A 296 -1.80 16.21 -1.12
CA VAL A 296 -1.40 16.34 0.30
C VAL A 296 -2.01 15.21 1.13
N ASP A 297 -3.26 14.84 0.85
CA ASP A 297 -4.06 13.95 1.69
C ASP A 297 -4.76 12.82 0.89
N GLY A 298 -4.60 12.80 -0.43
CA GLY A 298 -5.28 11.85 -1.31
C GLY A 298 -6.78 12.15 -1.55
N MET A 299 -7.36 13.14 -0.87
CA MET A 299 -8.75 13.55 -1.08
C MET A 299 -8.90 14.31 -2.38
N THR A 300 -8.00 15.25 -2.63
CA THR A 300 -7.84 15.95 -3.90
C THR A 300 -6.46 15.66 -4.46
N ALA A 301 -6.34 15.60 -5.77
CA ALA A 301 -5.07 15.42 -6.45
C ALA A 301 -5.05 16.15 -7.78
N ASP A 302 -3.88 16.65 -8.14
CA ASP A 302 -3.64 17.17 -9.48
C ASP A 302 -2.61 16.27 -10.19
N TRP A 303 -2.63 16.25 -11.53
CA TRP A 303 -1.60 15.51 -12.27
C TRP A 303 -0.23 16.18 -12.09
N ALA A 304 0.80 15.39 -11.91
CA ALA A 304 2.17 15.88 -11.75
C ALA A 304 2.72 16.41 -13.09
N ARG A 305 3.31 17.62 -13.10
CA ARG A 305 3.92 18.21 -14.31
C ARG A 305 5.34 17.65 -14.42
N LEU A 306 5.45 16.37 -14.82
CA LEU A 306 6.75 15.77 -15.05
C LEU A 306 7.46 16.49 -16.21
N PRO A 307 8.80 16.71 -16.12
CA PRO A 307 9.56 17.27 -17.22
C PRO A 307 9.40 16.44 -18.51
N ASN A 308 9.35 17.12 -19.65
CA ASN A 308 9.17 16.45 -20.95
C ASN A 308 10.24 15.39 -21.23
N GLU A 309 11.46 15.63 -20.77
CA GLU A 309 12.59 14.68 -20.91
C GLU A 309 12.36 13.39 -20.10
N VAL A 310 11.70 13.48 -18.95
CA VAL A 310 11.34 12.30 -18.14
C VAL A 310 10.25 11.51 -18.84
N LEU A 311 9.21 12.19 -19.34
CA LEU A 311 8.14 11.55 -20.12
C LEU A 311 8.67 10.90 -21.40
N ALA A 312 9.59 11.57 -22.09
CA ALA A 312 10.23 11.04 -23.30
C ALA A 312 11.04 9.78 -23.00
N ARG A 313 11.84 9.77 -21.91
CA ARG A 313 12.59 8.58 -21.50
C ARG A 313 11.68 7.43 -21.10
N ILE A 314 10.64 7.70 -20.29
CA ILE A 314 9.65 6.67 -19.91
C ILE A 314 9.04 6.06 -21.17
N SER A 315 8.55 6.90 -22.10
CA SER A 315 7.92 6.44 -23.34
C SER A 315 8.89 5.61 -24.19
N SER A 316 10.10 6.10 -24.40
CA SER A 316 11.12 5.41 -25.19
C SER A 316 11.51 4.05 -24.56
N ARG A 317 11.73 4.02 -23.25
CA ARG A 317 12.08 2.79 -22.55
C ARG A 317 10.94 1.77 -22.56
N VAL A 318 9.71 2.21 -22.24
CA VAL A 318 8.55 1.29 -22.22
C VAL A 318 8.35 0.67 -23.61
N THR A 319 8.38 1.44 -24.67
CA THR A 319 8.16 0.90 -26.03
C THR A 319 9.31 0.04 -26.55
N ASN A 320 10.53 0.25 -26.10
CA ASN A 320 11.70 -0.53 -26.55
C ASN A 320 11.98 -1.76 -25.66
N GLU A 321 11.73 -1.67 -24.34
CA GLU A 321 12.09 -2.72 -23.39
C GLU A 321 10.89 -3.66 -23.06
N VAL A 322 9.64 -3.20 -23.24
CA VAL A 322 8.44 -3.99 -22.93
C VAL A 322 7.75 -4.43 -24.21
N ARG A 323 8.14 -5.59 -24.73
CA ARG A 323 7.47 -6.20 -25.89
C ARG A 323 6.00 -6.42 -25.59
N GLY A 324 5.12 -5.97 -26.48
CA GLY A 324 3.66 -5.99 -26.33
C GLY A 324 3.05 -4.63 -25.94
N ILE A 325 3.88 -3.58 -25.80
CA ILE A 325 3.44 -2.19 -25.62
C ILE A 325 4.12 -1.33 -26.68
N ASN A 326 3.34 -0.73 -27.59
CA ASN A 326 3.84 0.15 -28.65
C ASN A 326 3.43 1.62 -28.49
N ARG A 327 2.69 1.95 -27.42
CA ARG A 327 2.21 3.32 -27.17
C ARG A 327 2.16 3.63 -25.70
N VAL A 328 2.63 4.84 -25.35
CA VAL A 328 2.54 5.40 -24.00
C VAL A 328 1.75 6.69 -24.06
N VAL A 329 0.80 6.87 -23.16
CA VAL A 329 0.04 8.11 -22.96
C VAL A 329 0.21 8.61 -21.53
N TYR A 330 0.07 9.91 -21.29
CA TYR A 330 0.15 10.51 -19.97
C TYR A 330 -1.22 11.01 -19.53
N ASP A 331 -1.69 10.61 -18.35
CA ASP A 331 -2.98 11.04 -17.81
C ASP A 331 -2.83 12.39 -17.10
N ILE A 332 -3.49 13.42 -17.65
CA ILE A 332 -3.47 14.80 -17.16
C ILE A 332 -4.76 15.20 -16.41
N SER A 333 -5.49 14.22 -15.88
CA SER A 333 -6.75 14.45 -15.17
C SER A 333 -6.52 14.75 -13.70
N SER A 334 -7.28 15.72 -13.15
CA SER A 334 -7.29 16.03 -11.72
C SER A 334 -8.35 15.23 -10.98
N LYS A 335 -8.20 15.08 -9.67
CA LYS A 335 -9.22 14.52 -8.77
C LYS A 335 -9.79 15.65 -7.89
N PRO A 336 -11.08 15.97 -7.95
CA PRO A 336 -12.07 15.49 -8.93
C PRO A 336 -11.84 16.05 -10.34
N PRO A 337 -12.53 15.61 -11.40
CA PRO A 337 -13.56 14.56 -11.42
C PRO A 337 -13.02 13.13 -11.51
N ALA A 338 -11.76 12.93 -11.94
CA ALA A 338 -11.16 11.62 -11.98
C ALA A 338 -10.80 11.09 -10.57
N THR A 339 -10.40 9.84 -10.49
CA THR A 339 -9.78 9.24 -9.29
C THR A 339 -8.26 9.17 -9.47
N ILE A 340 -7.51 8.81 -8.41
CA ILE A 340 -6.07 8.59 -8.54
C ILE A 340 -5.82 7.28 -9.28
N GLU A 341 -6.37 6.14 -8.78
CA GLU A 341 -6.37 4.88 -9.50
C GLU A 341 -7.42 4.92 -10.64
N TRP A 342 -7.23 4.10 -11.65
CA TRP A 342 -8.11 4.06 -12.84
C TRP A 342 -9.32 3.14 -12.67
N GLU A 343 -9.18 2.08 -11.86
CA GLU A 343 -10.27 1.17 -11.48
C GLU A 343 -10.48 1.10 -9.96
#